data_657fb8d7cd52bc62ceea2e6063ae054e
#
_entry.id   657fb8d7cd52bc62ceea2e6063ae054e
#
_cell.length_a   1.000
_cell.length_b   1.000
_cell.length_c   1.000
_cell.angle_alpha   90.00
_cell.angle_beta   90.00
_cell.angle_gamma   90.00
#
_symmetry.space_group_name_H-M   'P 1'
#
loop_
_entity.id
_entity.type
_entity.pdbx_description
1 polymer ?
#
loop_
_entity_poly.entity_id
_entity_poly.type
_entity_poly.pdbx_seq_one_letter_code
_entity_poly.pdbx_strand_id
1 'polypeptide(L)'
;MRRGVIGPRAGRLLLALPAALLLLQGASAQTRFTYSSGQNVSPAYEGWWPNEDGSFTMFFGYMNTNWQQEFDVPIGPDNNIEPGGPDQGQPTHFYPRRNPFLFTIRVPKDLGNKEIVWILTTNGKTERAYASLKTDYQIDKQVISTEIGGDGGSLRDELRYNMPPDLKVEGDKRRSVKVGEPITLVASASDPDNLPARRDGKPQPGGTAAQPTAVRAAPAAPANPASALYRPPSSIVPSNGPGLRLSWIVYRGKAATVAFSPDQMKTWTDTRAYANSPWSPPFTIPEPPPDGKWIVRATFQEPGTYVLRAVAGDGALFTYENVTVNVTR
;
A
#
# COMPACT_ATOMS: atom_id res chain seq x y z
N MET A 1 -29.56 80.89 -15.30
CA MET A 1 -30.03 79.53 -15.00
C MET A 1 -29.23 78.59 -15.87
N ARG A 2 -28.23 77.91 -15.28
CA ARG A 2 -27.43 76.81 -15.98
C ARG A 2 -27.83 75.48 -15.43
N ARG A 3 -28.47 74.64 -16.23
CA ARG A 3 -28.76 73.26 -15.91
C ARG A 3 -27.50 72.42 -16.14
N GLY A 4 -26.96 71.81 -15.09
CA GLY A 4 -25.88 70.82 -15.16
C GLY A 4 -26.42 69.49 -15.62
N VAL A 5 -25.87 68.99 -16.71
CA VAL A 5 -26.15 67.63 -17.20
C VAL A 5 -25.27 66.63 -16.44
N ILE A 6 -25.90 65.78 -15.64
CA ILE A 6 -25.22 64.68 -14.97
C ILE A 6 -24.99 63.58 -16.02
N GLY A 7 -23.72 63.32 -16.36
CA GLY A 7 -23.33 62.34 -17.36
C GLY A 7 -23.44 60.88 -16.90
N PRO A 8 -23.56 59.89 -17.82
CA PRO A 8 -23.93 58.51 -17.56
C PRO A 8 -22.76 57.64 -17.01
N ARG A 9 -21.77 58.23 -16.32
CA ARG A 9 -20.58 57.52 -15.86
C ARG A 9 -20.69 56.87 -14.46
N ALA A 10 -21.64 57.33 -13.63
CA ALA A 10 -21.81 56.80 -12.29
C ALA A 10 -22.53 55.41 -12.24
N GLY A 11 -23.36 55.11 -13.24
CA GLY A 11 -24.11 53.86 -13.27
C GLY A 11 -23.27 52.60 -13.64
N ARG A 12 -22.12 52.78 -14.28
CA ARG A 12 -21.27 51.64 -14.69
C ARG A 12 -20.34 51.11 -13.59
N LEU A 13 -20.03 51.94 -12.61
CA LEU A 13 -19.23 51.53 -11.45
C LEU A 13 -20.00 50.72 -10.40
N LEU A 14 -21.33 50.97 -10.28
CA LEU A 14 -22.17 50.26 -9.34
C LEU A 14 -22.54 48.82 -9.72
N LEU A 15 -22.47 48.48 -11.02
CA LEU A 15 -22.69 47.12 -11.52
C LEU A 15 -21.44 46.25 -11.50
N ALA A 16 -20.24 46.84 -11.47
CA ALA A 16 -18.98 46.09 -11.40
C ALA A 16 -18.66 45.53 -10.02
N LEU A 17 -19.14 46.14 -8.94
CA LEU A 17 -18.92 45.69 -7.57
C LEU A 17 -19.59 44.32 -7.25
N PRO A 18 -20.90 44.10 -7.56
CA PRO A 18 -21.52 42.81 -7.32
C PRO A 18 -20.99 41.69 -8.22
N ALA A 19 -20.55 42.01 -9.45
CA ALA A 19 -19.93 41.01 -10.32
C ALA A 19 -18.54 40.57 -9.81
N ALA A 20 -17.77 41.47 -9.22
CA ALA A 20 -16.49 41.15 -8.60
C ALA A 20 -16.66 40.33 -7.30
N LEU A 21 -17.76 40.59 -6.52
CA LEU A 21 -18.08 39.77 -5.34
C LEU A 21 -18.55 38.35 -5.71
N LEU A 22 -19.20 38.17 -6.84
CA LEU A 22 -19.60 36.83 -7.34
C LEU A 22 -18.41 36.00 -7.83
N LEU A 23 -17.33 36.64 -8.29
CA LEU A 23 -16.10 35.98 -8.68
C LEU A 23 -15.21 35.59 -7.47
N LEU A 24 -15.51 36.13 -6.29
CA LEU A 24 -14.86 35.79 -5.02
C LEU A 24 -15.57 34.63 -4.27
N GLN A 25 -16.58 34.01 -4.84
CA GLN A 25 -17.03 32.68 -4.38
C GLN A 25 -15.96 31.71 -4.72
N GLY A 26 -15.00 31.63 -3.81
CA GLY A 26 -13.82 30.80 -3.91
C GLY A 26 -14.22 29.41 -4.35
N ALA A 27 -13.53 28.92 -5.36
CA ALA A 27 -13.46 27.50 -5.61
C ALA A 27 -13.26 26.84 -4.24
N SER A 28 -14.30 26.15 -3.76
CA SER A 28 -14.17 25.29 -2.60
C SER A 28 -13.09 24.32 -2.94
N ALA A 29 -11.84 24.62 -2.54
CA ALA A 29 -10.78 23.63 -2.59
C ALA A 29 -11.35 22.43 -1.86
N GLN A 30 -11.60 21.35 -2.57
CA GLN A 30 -11.98 20.10 -1.94
C GLN A 30 -10.87 19.76 -0.96
N THR A 31 -11.09 20.11 0.30
CA THR A 31 -10.19 19.71 1.38
C THR A 31 -10.24 18.20 1.39
N ARG A 32 -9.19 17.56 0.94
CA ARG A 32 -9.00 16.12 1.14
C ARG A 32 -8.85 15.93 2.65
N PHE A 33 -9.92 15.45 3.28
CA PHE A 33 -9.84 15.06 4.69
C PHE A 33 -8.84 13.93 4.81
N THR A 34 -7.74 14.20 5.51
CA THR A 34 -6.75 13.19 5.87
C THR A 34 -6.89 12.90 7.35
N TYR A 35 -7.17 11.67 7.70
CA TYR A 35 -7.31 11.25 9.08
C TYR A 35 -6.01 10.62 9.57
N SER A 36 -5.41 11.17 10.61
CA SER A 36 -4.27 10.54 11.27
C SER A 36 -4.71 9.31 12.05
N SER A 37 -5.89 9.38 12.70
CA SER A 37 -6.46 8.34 13.55
C SER A 37 -7.98 8.45 13.62
N GLY A 38 -8.64 7.48 14.27
CA GLY A 38 -10.07 7.51 14.57
C GLY A 38 -10.95 6.85 13.52
N GLN A 39 -10.40 6.43 12.39
CA GLN A 39 -11.14 5.71 11.35
C GLN A 39 -11.02 4.18 11.53
N ASN A 40 -12.01 3.46 11.01
CA ASN A 40 -12.00 1.99 11.00
C ASN A 40 -11.12 1.41 9.90
N VAL A 41 -10.88 0.11 10.01
CA VAL A 41 -10.28 -0.74 8.97
C VAL A 41 -11.39 -1.44 8.22
N SER A 42 -11.36 -1.39 6.90
CA SER A 42 -12.28 -2.12 6.04
C SER A 42 -11.57 -3.32 5.42
N PRO A 43 -12.00 -4.56 5.71
CA PRO A 43 -11.50 -5.73 5.03
C PRO A 43 -11.91 -5.66 3.56
N ALA A 44 -11.13 -6.28 2.67
CA ALA A 44 -11.37 -6.27 1.24
C ALA A 44 -11.24 -7.67 0.66
N TYR A 45 -12.17 -8.02 -0.19
CA TYR A 45 -12.06 -9.14 -1.11
C TYR A 45 -11.46 -8.64 -2.42
N GLU A 46 -10.33 -9.23 -2.82
CA GLU A 46 -9.55 -8.74 -3.97
C GLU A 46 -9.84 -9.51 -5.26
N GLY A 47 -10.46 -10.67 -5.13
CA GLY A 47 -10.78 -11.53 -6.25
C GLY A 47 -10.28 -12.96 -6.08
N TRP A 48 -10.38 -13.75 -7.14
CA TRP A 48 -10.01 -15.16 -7.15
C TRP A 48 -9.40 -15.59 -8.48
N TRP A 49 -8.63 -16.67 -8.46
CA TRP A 49 -8.20 -17.36 -9.66
C TRP A 49 -8.32 -18.89 -9.52
N PRO A 50 -8.41 -19.63 -10.64
CA PRO A 50 -8.44 -21.08 -10.63
C PRO A 50 -7.03 -21.65 -10.40
N ASN A 51 -6.94 -22.76 -9.68
CA ASN A 51 -5.73 -23.55 -9.54
C ASN A 51 -5.76 -24.74 -10.51
N GLU A 52 -4.60 -25.31 -10.84
CA GLU A 52 -4.45 -26.46 -11.76
C GLU A 52 -5.23 -27.70 -11.29
N ASP A 53 -5.39 -27.89 -9.99
CA ASP A 53 -6.13 -29.03 -9.42
C ASP A 53 -7.67 -28.81 -9.36
N GLY A 54 -8.14 -27.71 -9.94
CA GLY A 54 -9.56 -27.33 -9.97
C GLY A 54 -10.07 -26.68 -8.70
N SER A 55 -9.25 -26.47 -7.68
CA SER A 55 -9.57 -25.59 -6.55
C SER A 55 -9.44 -24.12 -6.96
N PHE A 56 -9.84 -23.21 -6.09
CA PHE A 56 -9.70 -21.77 -6.31
C PHE A 56 -8.93 -21.11 -5.17
N THR A 57 -8.18 -20.07 -5.49
CA THR A 57 -7.51 -19.22 -4.51
C THR A 57 -8.24 -17.89 -4.44
N MET A 58 -8.78 -17.54 -3.28
CA MET A 58 -9.40 -16.25 -2.98
C MET A 58 -8.40 -15.34 -2.30
N PHE A 59 -8.31 -14.09 -2.73
CA PHE A 59 -7.37 -13.10 -2.26
C PHE A 59 -8.07 -12.06 -1.38
N PHE A 60 -7.40 -11.68 -0.30
CA PHE A 60 -7.90 -10.71 0.66
C PHE A 60 -6.84 -9.69 1.01
N GLY A 61 -7.29 -8.49 1.24
CA GLY A 61 -6.51 -7.37 1.75
C GLY A 61 -7.36 -6.49 2.63
N TYR A 62 -6.91 -5.27 2.91
CA TYR A 62 -7.68 -4.29 3.66
C TYR A 62 -7.29 -2.86 3.34
N MET A 63 -8.15 -1.93 3.75
CA MET A 63 -7.89 -0.50 3.80
C MET A 63 -8.04 0.00 5.23
N ASN A 64 -6.93 0.42 5.85
CA ASN A 64 -6.94 1.23 7.05
C ASN A 64 -6.94 2.71 6.65
N THR A 65 -8.04 3.41 6.86
CA THR A 65 -8.20 4.79 6.39
C THR A 65 -7.31 5.78 7.13
N ASN A 66 -6.76 5.39 8.27
CA ASN A 66 -5.84 6.20 9.05
C ASN A 66 -4.44 6.27 8.40
N TRP A 67 -3.72 7.35 8.67
CA TRP A 67 -2.33 7.54 8.24
C TRP A 67 -1.29 7.14 9.31
N GLN A 68 -1.70 7.08 10.57
CA GLN A 68 -0.81 6.81 11.69
C GLN A 68 -1.33 5.73 12.63
N GLN A 69 -2.65 5.60 12.78
CA GLN A 69 -3.23 4.61 13.68
C GLN A 69 -3.11 3.22 13.07
N GLU A 70 -2.52 2.33 13.85
CA GLU A 70 -2.45 0.89 13.61
C GLU A 70 -3.39 0.18 14.58
N PHE A 71 -3.78 -1.05 14.26
CA PHE A 71 -4.67 -1.83 15.09
C PHE A 71 -4.12 -3.22 15.33
N ASP A 72 -4.27 -3.70 16.55
CA ASP A 72 -4.05 -5.10 16.92
C ASP A 72 -5.41 -5.71 17.25
N VAL A 73 -5.93 -6.56 16.36
CA VAL A 73 -7.23 -7.23 16.50
C VAL A 73 -6.99 -8.74 16.46
N PRO A 74 -6.93 -9.41 17.63
CA PRO A 74 -6.75 -10.85 17.69
C PRO A 74 -7.85 -11.63 16.97
N ILE A 75 -7.52 -12.85 16.54
CA ILE A 75 -8.52 -13.78 16.02
C ILE A 75 -9.60 -14.02 17.10
N GLY A 76 -10.85 -13.84 16.71
CA GLY A 76 -12.00 -13.93 17.60
C GLY A 76 -13.20 -13.20 17.02
N PRO A 77 -14.17 -12.80 17.86
CA PRO A 77 -15.42 -12.17 17.39
C PRO A 77 -15.19 -10.91 16.53
N ASP A 78 -14.12 -10.14 16.81
CA ASP A 78 -13.79 -8.91 16.13
C ASP A 78 -12.87 -9.10 14.90
N ASN A 79 -12.36 -10.32 14.68
CA ASN A 79 -11.54 -10.67 13.51
C ASN A 79 -11.79 -12.14 13.18
N ASN A 80 -12.81 -12.39 12.40
CA ASN A 80 -13.39 -13.70 12.16
C ASN A 80 -13.65 -13.93 10.68
N ILE A 81 -13.49 -15.18 10.22
CA ILE A 81 -13.83 -15.59 8.86
C ILE A 81 -14.80 -16.75 8.90
N GLU A 82 -15.88 -16.66 8.16
CA GLU A 82 -16.96 -17.62 8.08
C GLU A 82 -17.27 -18.01 6.62
N PRO A 83 -17.68 -19.25 6.38
CA PRO A 83 -17.64 -20.45 7.24
C PRO A 83 -16.23 -21.04 7.34
N GLY A 84 -16.05 -22.03 8.20
CA GLY A 84 -14.81 -22.83 8.29
C GLY A 84 -13.97 -22.56 9.53
N GLY A 85 -14.38 -21.64 10.37
CA GLY A 85 -13.73 -21.31 11.64
C GLY A 85 -13.08 -19.91 11.62
N PRO A 86 -12.82 -19.34 12.80
CA PRO A 86 -12.43 -17.95 12.92
C PRO A 86 -11.03 -17.64 12.33
N ASP A 87 -10.09 -18.60 12.37
CA ASP A 87 -8.73 -18.44 11.86
C ASP A 87 -8.56 -19.15 10.51
N GLN A 88 -8.42 -18.38 9.46
CA GLN A 88 -8.12 -18.87 8.11
C GLN A 88 -6.89 -18.19 7.50
N GLY A 89 -6.00 -17.69 8.34
CA GLY A 89 -4.74 -17.11 7.89
C GLY A 89 -4.70 -15.59 7.87
N GLN A 90 -5.77 -14.89 8.22
CA GLN A 90 -5.84 -13.43 8.24
C GLN A 90 -4.85 -12.79 9.23
N PRO A 91 -4.45 -11.52 9.02
CA PRO A 91 -3.59 -10.78 9.95
C PRO A 91 -4.30 -10.50 11.28
N THR A 92 -3.52 -10.20 12.32
CA THR A 92 -4.03 -9.60 13.57
C THR A 92 -3.47 -8.20 13.80
N HIS A 93 -2.48 -7.78 13.00
CA HIS A 93 -1.97 -6.42 12.99
C HIS A 93 -2.33 -5.73 11.68
N PHE A 94 -2.78 -4.47 11.75
CA PHE A 94 -3.28 -3.70 10.63
C PHE A 94 -2.54 -2.38 10.49
N TYR A 95 -1.60 -2.35 9.55
CA TYR A 95 -0.84 -1.15 9.19
C TYR A 95 -1.72 -0.08 8.53
N PRO A 96 -1.28 1.18 8.47
CA PRO A 96 -1.99 2.23 7.75
C PRO A 96 -2.22 1.92 6.27
N ARG A 97 -3.24 2.53 5.71
CA ARG A 97 -3.56 2.60 4.29
C ARG A 97 -3.88 1.25 3.63
N ARG A 98 -3.72 1.19 2.33
CA ARG A 98 -4.07 0.04 1.50
C ARG A 98 -3.01 -1.06 1.62
N ASN A 99 -3.43 -2.25 1.98
CA ASN A 99 -2.62 -3.46 2.03
C ASN A 99 -3.34 -4.56 1.23
N PRO A 100 -3.19 -4.57 -0.10
CA PRO A 100 -3.88 -5.50 -0.99
C PRO A 100 -3.23 -6.88 -0.98
N PHE A 101 -3.98 -7.92 -1.34
CA PHE A 101 -3.51 -9.29 -1.54
C PHE A 101 -2.67 -9.85 -0.40
N LEU A 102 -3.02 -9.50 0.84
CA LEU A 102 -2.19 -9.77 2.02
C LEU A 102 -2.22 -11.24 2.44
N PHE A 103 -3.33 -11.93 2.19
CA PHE A 103 -3.44 -13.37 2.44
C PHE A 103 -4.44 -14.00 1.47
N THR A 104 -4.41 -15.33 1.43
CA THR A 104 -5.27 -16.11 0.54
C THR A 104 -5.98 -17.21 1.30
N ILE A 105 -7.17 -17.55 0.83
CA ILE A 105 -7.92 -18.73 1.27
C ILE A 105 -8.10 -19.64 0.06
N ARG A 106 -7.66 -20.88 0.20
CA ARG A 106 -7.92 -21.90 -0.82
C ARG A 106 -9.27 -22.54 -0.55
N VAL A 107 -10.10 -22.55 -1.57
CA VAL A 107 -11.45 -23.13 -1.51
C VAL A 107 -11.59 -24.27 -2.51
N PRO A 108 -12.39 -25.31 -2.20
CA PRO A 108 -12.56 -26.44 -3.08
C PRO A 108 -13.41 -26.07 -4.30
N LYS A 109 -13.34 -26.87 -5.35
CA LYS A 109 -14.08 -26.68 -6.60
C LYS A 109 -15.60 -26.71 -6.45
N ASP A 110 -16.11 -27.34 -5.42
CA ASP A 110 -17.54 -27.47 -5.09
C ASP A 110 -18.06 -26.37 -4.14
N LEU A 111 -17.30 -25.30 -3.92
CA LEU A 111 -17.76 -24.14 -3.15
C LEU A 111 -19.07 -23.58 -3.74
N GLY A 112 -19.21 -23.60 -5.08
CA GLY A 112 -20.40 -23.13 -5.78
C GLY A 112 -20.69 -21.65 -5.50
N ASN A 113 -21.95 -21.36 -5.14
CA ASN A 113 -22.41 -20.00 -4.84
C ASN A 113 -22.25 -19.60 -3.36
N LYS A 114 -21.55 -20.40 -2.56
CA LYS A 114 -21.29 -20.04 -1.16
C LYS A 114 -20.31 -18.87 -1.08
N GLU A 115 -20.42 -18.09 -0.03
CA GLU A 115 -19.54 -16.97 0.24
C GLU A 115 -18.64 -17.29 1.44
N ILE A 116 -17.42 -16.75 1.39
CA ILE A 116 -16.52 -16.62 2.53
C ILE A 116 -16.62 -15.17 3.00
N VAL A 117 -16.87 -14.94 4.28
CA VAL A 117 -17.07 -13.60 4.82
C VAL A 117 -16.00 -13.31 5.86
N TRP A 118 -15.18 -12.32 5.61
CA TRP A 118 -14.25 -11.80 6.61
C TRP A 118 -14.91 -10.65 7.37
N ILE A 119 -15.04 -10.80 8.68
CA ILE A 119 -15.66 -9.85 9.60
C ILE A 119 -14.56 -9.21 10.43
N LEU A 120 -14.51 -7.89 10.44
CA LEU A 120 -13.51 -7.12 11.19
C LEU A 120 -14.16 -5.94 11.90
N THR A 121 -13.94 -5.85 13.22
CA THR A 121 -14.43 -4.75 14.06
C THR A 121 -13.26 -3.92 14.55
N THR A 122 -13.25 -2.62 14.24
CA THR A 122 -12.28 -1.65 14.71
C THR A 122 -12.96 -0.32 15.04
N ASN A 123 -12.53 0.36 16.09
CA ASN A 123 -13.16 1.61 16.57
C ASN A 123 -14.68 1.50 16.74
N GLY A 124 -15.17 0.34 17.20
CA GLY A 124 -16.59 0.10 17.42
C GLY A 124 -17.44 -0.09 16.15
N LYS A 125 -16.80 -0.15 14.98
CA LYS A 125 -17.48 -0.37 13.71
C LYS A 125 -17.08 -1.71 13.10
N THR A 126 -18.09 -2.52 12.76
CA THR A 126 -17.92 -3.82 12.10
C THR A 126 -18.07 -3.68 10.60
N GLU A 127 -17.05 -4.07 9.86
CA GLU A 127 -17.02 -4.14 8.41
C GLU A 127 -16.91 -5.58 7.94
N ARG A 128 -17.38 -5.87 6.70
CA ARG A 128 -17.39 -7.22 6.14
C ARG A 128 -16.92 -7.21 4.71
N ALA A 129 -16.08 -8.18 4.35
CA ALA A 129 -15.73 -8.50 2.97
C ALA A 129 -16.37 -9.82 2.58
N TYR A 130 -17.18 -9.80 1.53
CA TYR A 130 -17.89 -10.97 1.00
C TYR A 130 -17.14 -11.50 -0.22
N ALA A 131 -16.61 -12.70 -0.11
CA ALA A 131 -15.84 -13.34 -1.18
C ALA A 131 -16.66 -14.45 -1.86
N SER A 132 -16.72 -14.43 -3.17
CA SER A 132 -17.47 -15.39 -3.97
C SER A 132 -16.74 -15.71 -5.28
N LEU A 133 -17.11 -16.82 -5.92
CA LEU A 133 -16.57 -17.24 -7.22
C LEU A 133 -17.32 -16.62 -8.41
N LYS A 134 -17.97 -15.47 -8.24
CA LYS A 134 -18.57 -14.75 -9.37
C LYS A 134 -17.47 -14.35 -10.36
N THR A 135 -17.75 -14.47 -11.64
CA THR A 135 -16.80 -14.20 -12.73
C THR A 135 -16.28 -12.76 -12.73
N ASP A 136 -17.09 -11.82 -12.26
CA ASP A 136 -16.71 -10.40 -12.14
C ASP A 136 -15.52 -10.16 -11.18
N TYR A 137 -15.26 -11.12 -10.30
CA TYR A 137 -14.14 -11.09 -9.36
C TYR A 137 -12.98 -11.99 -9.77
N GLN A 138 -13.01 -12.57 -10.96
CA GLN A 138 -11.87 -13.33 -11.45
C GLN A 138 -10.72 -12.40 -11.82
N ILE A 139 -9.55 -12.67 -11.26
CA ILE A 139 -8.34 -11.86 -11.44
C ILE A 139 -7.20 -12.67 -12.04
N ASP A 140 -6.21 -11.97 -12.51
CA ASP A 140 -4.94 -12.51 -12.99
C ASP A 140 -3.74 -11.72 -12.42
N LYS A 141 -2.54 -12.12 -12.79
CA LYS A 141 -1.31 -11.45 -12.37
C LYS A 141 -1.25 -9.97 -12.79
N GLN A 142 -1.90 -9.62 -13.89
CA GLN A 142 -1.92 -8.25 -14.39
C GLN A 142 -2.79 -7.34 -13.50
N VAL A 143 -3.92 -7.86 -13.00
CA VAL A 143 -4.75 -7.14 -12.02
C VAL A 143 -3.95 -6.90 -10.74
N ILE A 144 -3.27 -7.93 -10.22
CA ILE A 144 -2.43 -7.80 -9.02
C ILE A 144 -1.36 -6.74 -9.22
N SER A 145 -0.64 -6.79 -10.33
CA SER A 145 0.43 -5.83 -10.67
C SER A 145 -0.08 -4.39 -10.74
N THR A 146 -1.26 -4.20 -11.32
CA THR A 146 -1.90 -2.88 -11.44
C THR A 146 -2.30 -2.32 -10.09
N GLU A 147 -2.92 -3.13 -9.24
CA GLU A 147 -3.37 -2.72 -7.90
C GLU A 147 -2.20 -2.40 -6.95
N ILE A 148 -1.10 -3.11 -7.06
CA ILE A 148 0.12 -2.85 -6.29
C ILE A 148 0.82 -1.57 -6.76
N GLY A 149 0.47 -1.08 -7.95
CA GLY A 149 1.07 0.10 -8.55
C GLY A 149 2.38 -0.21 -9.27
N GLY A 150 2.62 -1.47 -9.58
CA GLY A 150 3.73 -1.90 -10.40
C GLY A 150 3.74 -1.17 -11.73
N ASP A 151 4.88 -0.63 -12.11
CA ASP A 151 5.08 0.12 -13.34
C ASP A 151 4.06 1.27 -13.60
N GLY A 152 3.56 1.88 -12.51
CA GLY A 152 2.59 2.97 -12.59
C GLY A 152 1.20 2.56 -13.10
N GLY A 153 0.82 1.30 -12.95
CA GLY A 153 -0.47 0.77 -13.42
C GLY A 153 -0.49 0.54 -14.93
N SER A 154 0.67 0.41 -15.57
CA SER A 154 0.74 0.15 -17.00
C SER A 154 0.31 -1.29 -17.30
N LEU A 155 -0.54 -1.43 -18.34
CA LEU A 155 -1.00 -2.73 -18.84
C LEU A 155 0.02 -3.31 -19.82
N ARG A 156 1.30 -3.41 -19.44
CA ARG A 156 2.32 -4.00 -20.30
C ARG A 156 2.11 -5.51 -20.44
N ASP A 157 2.17 -6.02 -21.65
CA ASP A 157 1.99 -7.44 -21.93
C ASP A 157 2.99 -8.33 -21.18
N GLU A 158 4.20 -7.85 -20.93
CA GLU A 158 5.22 -8.57 -20.18
C GLU A 158 4.81 -8.91 -18.74
N LEU A 159 3.93 -8.10 -18.11
CA LEU A 159 3.43 -8.37 -16.76
C LEU A 159 2.55 -9.63 -16.69
N ARG A 160 2.04 -10.12 -17.82
CA ARG A 160 1.30 -11.39 -17.88
C ARG A 160 2.19 -12.58 -17.64
N TYR A 161 3.46 -12.47 -18.01
CA TYR A 161 4.45 -13.54 -17.90
C TYR A 161 5.32 -13.40 -16.66
N ASN A 162 5.20 -12.27 -15.95
CA ASN A 162 5.95 -12.02 -14.73
C ASN A 162 5.81 -13.18 -13.73
N MET A 163 6.92 -13.61 -13.16
CA MET A 163 6.96 -14.58 -12.06
C MET A 163 7.22 -13.85 -10.74
N PRO A 164 6.50 -14.21 -9.67
CA PRO A 164 6.78 -13.63 -8.38
C PRO A 164 8.18 -13.97 -7.92
N PRO A 165 8.84 -13.11 -7.12
CA PRO A 165 10.17 -13.41 -6.59
C PRO A 165 10.22 -14.72 -5.84
N ASP A 166 11.30 -15.47 -5.99
CA ASP A 166 11.63 -16.55 -5.10
C ASP A 166 12.01 -16.01 -3.73
N LEU A 167 11.51 -16.64 -2.68
CA LEU A 167 11.77 -16.24 -1.29
C LEU A 167 12.05 -17.48 -0.45
N LYS A 168 13.13 -17.41 0.35
CA LYS A 168 13.46 -18.43 1.34
C LYS A 168 13.93 -17.78 2.63
N VAL A 169 13.27 -18.07 3.73
CA VAL A 169 13.72 -17.69 5.06
C VAL A 169 14.56 -18.83 5.65
N GLU A 170 15.77 -18.51 6.09
CA GLU A 170 16.70 -19.47 6.68
C GLU A 170 16.29 -19.85 8.11
N GLY A 171 16.58 -21.10 8.48
CA GLY A 171 16.33 -21.64 9.83
C GLY A 171 14.87 -22.00 10.09
N ASP A 172 14.58 -22.28 11.37
CA ASP A 172 13.28 -22.77 11.77
C ASP A 172 12.17 -21.74 11.62
N LYS A 173 11.00 -22.19 11.17
CA LYS A 173 9.81 -21.35 11.05
C LYS A 173 9.13 -21.07 12.41
N ARG A 174 9.52 -21.78 13.46
CA ARG A 174 9.11 -21.55 14.84
C ARG A 174 10.35 -21.30 15.67
N ARG A 175 10.41 -20.16 16.34
CA ARG A 175 11.56 -19.73 17.14
C ARG A 175 11.10 -19.29 18.51
N SER A 176 12.02 -19.30 19.47
CA SER A 176 11.80 -18.78 20.81
C SER A 176 12.91 -17.80 21.18
N VAL A 177 12.56 -16.75 21.90
CA VAL A 177 13.48 -15.70 22.35
C VAL A 177 12.96 -15.12 23.68
N LYS A 178 13.82 -14.54 24.50
CA LYS A 178 13.39 -13.76 25.66
C LYS A 178 13.11 -12.32 25.29
N VAL A 179 12.24 -11.70 26.09
CA VAL A 179 11.99 -10.25 25.99
C VAL A 179 13.32 -9.49 26.05
N GLY A 180 13.52 -8.53 25.14
CA GLY A 180 14.73 -7.72 25.04
C GLY A 180 15.89 -8.38 24.29
N GLU A 181 15.90 -9.67 24.08
CA GLU A 181 16.93 -10.35 23.31
C GLU A 181 16.59 -10.30 21.81
N PRO A 182 17.55 -9.91 20.93
CA PRO A 182 17.31 -9.90 19.51
C PRO A 182 17.39 -11.31 18.88
N ILE A 183 16.51 -11.59 17.94
CA ILE A 183 16.67 -12.73 17.02
C ILE A 183 17.18 -12.22 15.67
N THR A 184 18.01 -13.01 15.02
CA THR A 184 18.46 -12.74 13.66
C THR A 184 17.56 -13.47 12.66
N LEU A 185 17.02 -12.69 11.72
CA LEU A 185 16.20 -13.16 10.60
C LEU A 185 17.04 -13.03 9.34
N VAL A 186 17.23 -14.13 8.65
CA VAL A 186 17.94 -14.16 7.36
C VAL A 186 16.97 -14.64 6.31
N ALA A 187 16.81 -13.87 5.24
CA ALA A 187 16.00 -14.27 4.11
C ALA A 187 16.77 -14.05 2.81
N SER A 188 16.65 -15.00 1.89
CA SER A 188 17.17 -14.89 0.53
C SER A 188 16.02 -14.64 -0.42
N ALA A 189 16.21 -13.73 -1.35
CA ALA A 189 15.25 -13.50 -2.43
C ALA A 189 15.97 -13.32 -3.77
N SER A 190 15.34 -13.77 -4.83
CA SER A 190 15.78 -13.58 -6.22
C SER A 190 14.57 -13.37 -7.11
N ASP A 191 14.76 -12.61 -8.17
CA ASP A 191 13.76 -12.39 -9.20
C ASP A 191 14.13 -13.27 -10.41
N PRO A 192 13.32 -14.31 -10.72
CA PRO A 192 13.70 -15.33 -11.69
C PRO A 192 13.67 -14.83 -13.14
N ASP A 193 12.87 -13.83 -13.46
CA ASP A 193 12.71 -13.29 -14.82
C ASP A 193 13.13 -11.83 -14.95
N ASN A 194 13.45 -11.17 -13.82
CA ASN A 194 13.85 -9.77 -13.78
C ASN A 194 12.80 -8.81 -14.36
N LEU A 195 11.52 -9.16 -14.19
CA LEU A 195 10.37 -8.37 -14.59
C LEU A 195 9.63 -7.80 -13.36
N PRO A 196 9.01 -6.62 -13.48
CA PRO A 196 9.15 -5.67 -14.57
C PRO A 196 10.55 -5.08 -14.61
N ALA A 197 11.11 -4.97 -15.80
CA ALA A 197 12.48 -4.45 -15.96
C ALA A 197 12.60 -3.01 -15.44
N ARG A 198 13.66 -2.71 -14.69
CA ARG A 198 14.00 -1.33 -14.31
C ARG A 198 14.20 -0.51 -15.57
N ARG A 199 13.53 0.62 -15.68
CA ARG A 199 13.77 1.57 -16.76
C ARG A 199 14.98 2.42 -16.40
N ASP A 200 16.09 2.22 -17.09
CA ASP A 200 17.28 3.06 -17.00
C ASP A 200 16.99 4.46 -17.57
N GLY A 201 16.11 5.23 -16.97
CA GLY A 201 15.85 6.66 -17.24
C GLY A 201 15.87 7.16 -18.70
N LYS A 202 15.99 6.28 -19.70
CA LYS A 202 16.02 6.62 -21.12
C LYS A 202 14.60 6.54 -21.71
N PRO A 203 14.12 7.57 -22.43
CA PRO A 203 12.85 7.51 -23.13
C PRO A 203 12.89 6.41 -24.19
N GLN A 204 11.93 5.51 -24.17
CA GLN A 204 11.76 4.52 -25.23
C GLN A 204 11.25 5.20 -26.50
N PRO A 205 11.89 5.04 -27.68
CA PRO A 205 11.39 5.64 -28.92
C PRO A 205 10.07 4.97 -29.32
N GLY A 206 8.97 5.73 -29.34
CA GLY A 206 7.71 5.33 -29.96
C GLY A 206 6.51 5.06 -29.04
N GLY A 207 6.62 5.17 -27.74
CA GLY A 207 5.47 5.14 -26.83
C GLY A 207 4.86 6.53 -26.70
N THR A 208 3.55 6.67 -26.95
CA THR A 208 2.77 7.81 -26.46
C THR A 208 3.11 7.99 -24.99
N ALA A 209 3.58 9.18 -24.65
CA ALA A 209 4.14 9.54 -23.35
C ALA A 209 3.18 9.22 -22.19
N ALA A 210 3.14 7.97 -21.75
CA ALA A 210 2.89 7.68 -20.36
C ALA A 210 4.03 8.37 -19.61
N GLN A 211 3.70 9.36 -18.81
CA GLN A 211 4.69 10.11 -18.04
C GLN A 211 5.58 9.10 -17.32
N PRO A 212 6.90 9.20 -17.43
CA PRO A 212 7.78 8.27 -16.78
C PRO A 212 7.53 8.39 -15.28
N THR A 213 7.05 7.32 -14.67
CA THR A 213 7.13 7.08 -13.22
C THR A 213 8.58 6.74 -12.84
N ALA A 214 9.55 7.26 -13.59
CA ALA A 214 10.91 7.34 -13.15
C ALA A 214 10.85 8.03 -11.78
N VAL A 215 11.45 7.46 -10.77
CA VAL A 215 11.96 8.22 -9.64
C VAL A 215 12.78 9.33 -10.28
N ARG A 216 12.13 10.45 -10.49
CA ARG A 216 12.76 11.64 -11.04
C ARG A 216 13.81 11.99 -10.01
N ALA A 217 15.07 11.89 -10.39
CA ALA A 217 16.13 12.50 -9.60
C ALA A 217 15.57 13.82 -9.11
N ALA A 218 15.65 14.07 -7.81
CA ALA A 218 15.02 15.24 -7.20
C ALA A 218 15.28 16.42 -8.14
N PRO A 219 14.25 17.10 -8.65
CA PRO A 219 14.45 18.17 -9.59
C PRO A 219 15.44 19.13 -8.96
N ALA A 220 16.48 19.50 -9.68
CA ALA A 220 17.44 20.49 -9.21
C ALA A 220 16.63 21.62 -8.57
N ALA A 221 17.01 22.03 -7.36
CA ALA A 221 16.29 23.04 -6.60
C ALA A 221 15.88 24.17 -7.53
N PRO A 222 14.60 24.56 -7.58
CA PRO A 222 14.16 25.56 -8.53
C PRO A 222 14.97 26.83 -8.32
N ALA A 223 15.44 27.42 -9.40
CA ALA A 223 16.24 28.65 -9.39
C ALA A 223 15.51 29.82 -8.65
N ASN A 224 14.21 29.70 -8.47
CA ASN A 224 13.38 30.61 -7.68
C ASN A 224 12.55 29.81 -6.67
N PRO A 225 12.76 29.97 -5.35
CA PRO A 225 11.97 29.29 -4.31
C PRO A 225 10.47 29.54 -4.42
N ALA A 226 10.04 30.72 -4.90
CA ALA A 226 8.62 31.04 -5.07
C ALA A 226 7.96 30.20 -6.16
N SER A 227 8.69 29.73 -7.17
CA SER A 227 8.12 28.86 -8.21
C SER A 227 7.80 27.47 -7.72
N ALA A 228 8.40 27.01 -6.62
CA ALA A 228 8.09 25.74 -5.98
C ALA A 228 6.72 25.73 -5.32
N LEU A 229 6.26 26.88 -4.81
CA LEU A 229 4.96 27.06 -4.15
C LEU A 229 3.79 26.97 -5.16
N TYR A 230 4.05 27.24 -6.43
CA TYR A 230 3.03 27.22 -7.48
C TYR A 230 3.04 25.94 -8.32
N ARG A 231 3.92 25.00 -8.03
CA ARG A 231 3.79 23.67 -8.66
C ARG A 231 2.61 22.95 -8.04
N PRO A 232 1.63 22.50 -8.84
CA PRO A 232 0.63 21.60 -8.31
C PRO A 232 1.37 20.41 -7.69
N PRO A 233 0.95 19.94 -6.51
CA PRO A 233 1.53 18.76 -5.91
C PRO A 233 1.42 17.66 -6.96
N SER A 234 2.56 17.23 -7.50
CA SER A 234 2.58 16.02 -8.29
C SER A 234 2.06 14.93 -7.36
N SER A 235 1.01 14.24 -7.76
CA SER A 235 0.57 13.04 -7.06
C SER A 235 1.65 11.98 -7.27
N ILE A 236 2.77 12.15 -6.60
CA ILE A 236 3.81 11.15 -6.58
C ILE A 236 3.34 10.15 -5.55
N VAL A 237 2.61 9.16 -6.02
CA VAL A 237 2.64 7.86 -5.40
C VAL A 237 4.12 7.49 -5.41
N PRO A 238 4.84 7.35 -4.26
CA PRO A 238 6.16 6.78 -4.28
C PRO A 238 5.97 5.45 -4.97
N SER A 239 6.47 5.35 -6.18
CA SER A 239 6.24 4.18 -6.98
C SER A 239 6.85 3.02 -6.22
N ASN A 240 6.07 2.00 -5.99
CA ASN A 240 6.59 0.67 -5.79
C ASN A 240 7.28 0.24 -7.09
N GLY A 241 8.19 1.05 -7.61
CA GLY A 241 8.80 0.88 -8.91
C GLY A 241 9.42 -0.50 -9.09
N PRO A 242 9.77 -0.88 -10.32
CA PRO A 242 10.39 -2.16 -10.62
C PRO A 242 11.65 -2.40 -9.79
N GLY A 243 11.88 -3.62 -9.41
CA GLY A 243 13.09 -4.07 -8.76
C GLY A 243 12.86 -4.84 -7.47
N LEU A 244 13.65 -5.89 -7.33
CA LEU A 244 13.61 -6.79 -6.19
C LEU A 244 13.85 -6.06 -4.87
N ARG A 245 13.02 -6.34 -3.90
CA ARG A 245 13.08 -5.81 -2.53
C ARG A 245 12.55 -6.83 -1.54
N LEU A 246 12.99 -6.73 -0.30
CA LEU A 246 12.49 -7.55 0.79
C LEU A 246 12.28 -6.70 2.03
N SER A 247 11.17 -6.92 2.72
CA SER A 247 10.85 -6.29 4.01
C SER A 247 10.30 -7.31 4.99
N TRP A 248 10.53 -7.07 6.26
CA TRP A 248 9.89 -7.80 7.33
C TRP A 248 8.79 -6.97 7.97
N ILE A 249 7.68 -7.60 8.26
CA ILE A 249 6.53 -6.96 8.94
C ILE A 249 6.06 -7.83 10.11
N VAL A 250 5.37 -7.22 11.05
CA VAL A 250 4.59 -7.94 12.05
C VAL A 250 3.24 -8.27 11.43
N TYR A 251 3.02 -9.52 11.14
CA TYR A 251 1.77 -10.00 10.55
C TYR A 251 0.72 -10.33 11.62
N ARG A 252 1.18 -10.90 12.74
CA ARG A 252 0.35 -11.14 13.93
C ARG A 252 1.10 -10.78 15.18
N GLY A 253 0.39 -10.21 16.14
CA GLY A 253 0.91 -9.74 17.42
C GLY A 253 0.94 -8.22 17.48
N LYS A 254 1.46 -7.68 18.59
CA LYS A 254 1.54 -6.24 18.84
C LYS A 254 2.76 -5.61 18.16
N ALA A 255 2.60 -5.02 16.98
CA ALA A 255 3.72 -4.48 16.22
C ALA A 255 4.46 -3.35 16.96
N ALA A 256 3.77 -2.51 17.73
CA ALA A 256 4.39 -1.44 18.51
C ALA A 256 5.44 -1.91 19.53
N THR A 257 5.43 -3.22 19.86
CA THR A 257 6.38 -3.83 20.79
C THR A 257 7.54 -4.54 20.09
N VAL A 258 7.62 -4.47 18.76
CA VAL A 258 8.65 -5.11 17.94
C VAL A 258 9.49 -4.06 17.26
N ALA A 259 10.80 -4.11 17.48
CA ALA A 259 11.78 -3.26 16.81
C ALA A 259 12.59 -4.07 15.80
N PHE A 260 12.71 -3.58 14.58
CA PHE A 260 13.58 -4.14 13.55
C PHE A 260 14.86 -3.30 13.38
N SER A 261 15.96 -3.95 13.11
CA SER A 261 17.23 -3.32 12.76
C SER A 261 17.91 -4.06 11.61
N PRO A 262 18.12 -3.42 10.43
CA PRO A 262 17.70 -2.04 10.10
C PRO A 262 16.18 -1.88 10.07
N ASP A 263 15.73 -0.62 10.09
CA ASP A 263 14.32 -0.27 9.91
C ASP A 263 13.79 -0.83 8.60
N GLN A 264 12.55 -1.33 8.64
CA GLN A 264 11.94 -1.95 7.48
C GLN A 264 11.12 -0.96 6.66
N MET A 265 11.04 -1.22 5.36
CA MET A 265 10.18 -0.42 4.48
C MET A 265 8.72 -0.57 4.92
N LYS A 266 7.98 0.53 4.80
CA LYS A 266 6.53 0.52 5.03
C LYS A 266 5.84 -0.34 3.98
N THR A 267 4.76 -1.02 4.37
CA THR A 267 3.92 -1.82 3.47
C THR A 267 2.99 -0.97 2.61
N TRP A 268 2.90 0.32 2.90
CA TRP A 268 1.98 1.25 2.28
C TRP A 268 2.70 2.50 1.78
N THR A 269 2.11 3.13 0.79
CA THR A 269 2.62 4.32 0.14
C THR A 269 2.04 5.59 0.77
N ASP A 270 2.89 6.56 1.13
CA ASP A 270 2.45 7.86 1.62
C ASP A 270 2.15 8.80 0.45
N THR A 271 0.86 9.01 0.17
CA THR A 271 0.39 9.89 -0.91
C THR A 271 0.03 11.29 -0.44
N ARG A 272 0.34 11.66 0.80
CA ARG A 272 0.08 13.01 1.32
C ARG A 272 1.01 14.03 0.68
N ALA A 273 0.50 15.25 0.47
CA ALA A 273 1.24 16.29 -0.25
C ALA A 273 2.62 16.61 0.36
N TYR A 274 2.75 16.56 1.69
CA TYR A 274 4.02 16.85 2.35
C TYR A 274 5.05 15.70 2.27
N ALA A 275 4.60 14.47 2.10
CA ALA A 275 5.50 13.33 1.92
C ALA A 275 6.33 13.44 0.63
N ASN A 276 5.82 14.21 -0.32
CA ASN A 276 6.44 14.49 -1.61
C ASN A 276 6.89 15.94 -1.74
N SER A 277 7.15 16.62 -0.62
CA SER A 277 7.63 18.00 -0.66
C SER A 277 9.03 18.04 -1.28
N PRO A 278 9.41 19.16 -1.92
CA PRO A 278 10.76 19.30 -2.48
C PRO A 278 11.90 19.12 -1.46
N TRP A 279 11.57 19.24 -0.18
CA TRP A 279 12.52 19.07 0.93
C TRP A 279 12.51 17.67 1.54
N SER A 280 11.53 16.82 1.18
CA SER A 280 11.51 15.43 1.63
C SER A 280 12.42 14.62 0.72
N PRO A 281 13.37 13.84 1.27
CA PRO A 281 14.17 12.95 0.44
C PRO A 281 13.24 11.97 -0.29
N PRO A 282 13.45 11.74 -1.59
CA PRO A 282 12.68 10.73 -2.31
C PRO A 282 12.92 9.37 -1.66
N PHE A 283 11.85 8.59 -1.50
CA PHE A 283 12.00 7.20 -1.11
C PHE A 283 12.63 6.45 -2.29
N THR A 284 13.80 5.90 -2.07
CA THR A 284 14.48 5.01 -3.01
C THR A 284 14.42 3.58 -2.48
N ILE A 285 14.03 2.63 -3.35
CA ILE A 285 14.10 1.23 -3.01
C ILE A 285 15.60 0.88 -2.85
N PRO A 286 16.04 0.36 -1.69
CA PRO A 286 17.42 -0.04 -1.50
C PRO A 286 17.84 -1.07 -2.54
N GLU A 287 19.09 -1.00 -2.99
CA GLU A 287 19.65 -2.04 -3.85
C GLU A 287 19.67 -3.37 -3.09
N PRO A 288 19.35 -4.49 -3.77
CA PRO A 288 19.47 -5.81 -3.17
C PRO A 288 20.90 -6.07 -2.69
N PRO A 289 21.08 -6.76 -1.56
CA PRO A 289 22.40 -7.18 -1.13
C PRO A 289 23.10 -8.02 -2.23
N PRO A 290 24.42 -7.86 -2.43
CA PRO A 290 25.13 -8.54 -3.51
C PRO A 290 25.04 -10.08 -3.44
N ASP A 291 24.88 -10.63 -2.25
CA ASP A 291 24.70 -12.06 -1.98
C ASP A 291 23.24 -12.51 -1.97
N GLY A 292 22.30 -11.60 -2.29
CA GLY A 292 20.87 -11.87 -2.25
C GLY A 292 20.32 -12.19 -0.86
N LYS A 293 21.05 -11.84 0.22
CA LYS A 293 20.63 -12.14 1.61
C LYS A 293 20.31 -10.88 2.38
N TRP A 294 19.13 -10.80 2.91
CA TRP A 294 18.68 -9.74 3.82
C TRP A 294 18.80 -10.24 5.26
N ILE A 295 19.57 -9.53 6.05
CA ILE A 295 19.80 -9.84 7.46
C ILE A 295 19.15 -8.74 8.31
N VAL A 296 18.20 -9.14 9.15
CA VAL A 296 17.42 -8.25 10.02
C VAL A 296 17.42 -8.80 11.44
N ARG A 297 17.55 -7.93 12.43
CA ARG A 297 17.35 -8.28 13.83
C ARG A 297 15.98 -7.80 14.28
N ALA A 298 15.23 -8.68 14.96
CA ALA A 298 13.97 -8.33 15.59
C ALA A 298 14.10 -8.45 17.10
N THR A 299 13.70 -7.42 17.84
CA THR A 299 13.69 -7.38 19.29
C THR A 299 12.27 -7.12 19.79
N PHE A 300 11.85 -7.86 20.81
CA PHE A 300 10.48 -7.83 21.35
C PHE A 300 10.49 -7.27 22.74
N GLN A 301 9.58 -6.34 23.04
CA GLN A 301 9.47 -5.69 24.35
C GLN A 301 8.43 -6.35 25.27
N GLU A 302 7.53 -7.17 24.73
CA GLU A 302 6.50 -7.87 25.48
C GLU A 302 6.50 -9.38 25.18
N PRO A 303 6.20 -10.22 26.16
CA PRO A 303 6.03 -11.65 25.91
C PRO A 303 4.76 -11.92 25.11
N GLY A 304 4.77 -12.96 24.30
CA GLY A 304 3.64 -13.35 23.48
C GLY A 304 4.05 -14.18 22.26
N THR A 305 3.07 -14.53 21.45
CA THR A 305 3.31 -15.19 20.16
C THR A 305 3.15 -14.18 19.04
N TYR A 306 4.20 -14.04 18.25
CA TYR A 306 4.26 -13.14 17.10
C TYR A 306 4.42 -13.94 15.81
N VAL A 307 3.84 -13.46 14.74
CA VAL A 307 4.14 -13.95 13.39
C VAL A 307 4.79 -12.81 12.63
N LEU A 308 6.07 -12.97 12.31
CA LEU A 308 6.80 -12.08 11.43
C LEU A 308 6.71 -12.61 10.01
N ARG A 309 6.46 -11.74 9.07
CA ARG A 309 6.34 -12.07 7.65
C ARG A 309 7.45 -11.40 6.85
N ALA A 310 8.24 -12.20 6.13
CA ALA A 310 9.08 -11.71 5.06
C ALA A 310 8.20 -11.49 3.83
N VAL A 311 8.38 -10.36 3.17
CA VAL A 311 7.69 -9.98 1.93
C VAL A 311 8.74 -9.65 0.89
N ALA A 312 8.91 -10.49 -0.11
CA ALA A 312 9.73 -10.22 -1.28
C ALA A 312 8.84 -9.73 -2.42
N GLY A 313 9.20 -8.65 -3.08
CA GLY A 313 8.45 -8.10 -4.20
C GLY A 313 9.38 -7.59 -5.30
N ASP A 314 8.93 -7.65 -6.55
CA ASP A 314 9.62 -7.12 -7.73
C ASP A 314 9.06 -5.75 -8.17
N GLY A 315 7.97 -5.32 -7.51
CA GLY A 315 7.21 -4.13 -7.83
C GLY A 315 5.88 -4.41 -8.53
N ALA A 316 5.65 -5.63 -8.96
CA ALA A 316 4.40 -6.06 -9.60
C ALA A 316 3.78 -7.27 -8.89
N LEU A 317 4.59 -8.23 -8.48
CA LEU A 317 4.16 -9.41 -7.74
C LEU A 317 4.97 -9.54 -6.44
N PHE A 318 4.55 -10.46 -5.57
CA PHE A 318 5.23 -10.68 -4.30
C PHE A 318 5.04 -12.12 -3.80
N THR A 319 5.98 -12.52 -2.96
CA THR A 319 5.97 -13.78 -2.24
C THR A 319 6.15 -13.53 -0.75
N TYR A 320 5.50 -14.31 0.08
CA TYR A 320 5.62 -14.19 1.54
C TYR A 320 6.08 -15.47 2.20
N GLU A 321 6.75 -15.30 3.33
CA GLU A 321 7.09 -16.40 4.20
C GLU A 321 6.97 -15.97 5.67
N ASN A 322 6.32 -16.81 6.49
CA ASN A 322 6.04 -16.50 7.89
C ASN A 322 7.01 -17.21 8.84
N VAL A 323 7.42 -16.50 9.88
CA VAL A 323 8.15 -17.05 11.04
C VAL A 323 7.35 -16.76 12.30
N THR A 324 7.00 -17.80 13.04
CA THR A 324 6.35 -17.67 14.36
C THR A 324 7.43 -17.54 15.43
N VAL A 325 7.32 -16.53 16.27
CA VAL A 325 8.25 -16.27 17.38
C VAL A 325 7.50 -16.30 18.69
N ASN A 326 7.87 -17.23 19.58
CA ASN A 326 7.38 -17.28 20.95
C ASN A 326 8.34 -16.49 21.83
N VAL A 327 7.87 -15.37 22.36
CA VAL A 327 8.62 -14.49 23.23
C VAL A 327 8.29 -14.82 24.69
N THR A 328 9.28 -15.21 25.45
CA THR A 328 9.16 -15.55 26.88
C THR A 328 9.76 -14.44 27.75
N ARG A 329 9.43 -14.46 29.04
CA ARG A 329 10.01 -13.53 30.03
C ARG A 329 11.46 -13.84 30.32
#